data_c13bfc8015cdbd1177fc14940057b8f0
#
_entry.id   c13bfc8015cdbd1177fc14940057b8f0
#
_cell.length_a   1.000
_cell.length_b   1.000
_cell.length_c   1.000
_cell.angle_alpha   90.00
_cell.angle_beta   90.00
_cell.angle_gamma   90.00
#
_symmetry.space_group_name_H-M   'P 1'
#
loop_
_entity.id
_entity.type
_entity.pdbx_description
1 polymer ?
#
loop_
_entity_poly.entity_id
_entity_poly.type
_entity_poly.pdbx_seq_one_letter_code
_entity_poly.pdbx_strand_id
1 'polypeptide(L)'
;VAVQDPAYPVYVDGSVVIGAAGKNNGKGYKGVTYLPCNPENEFFPELSRIKKNTVIYFCSPNNPTGATATREQLKKLVDFANKNGCVIIYDAAYFAFIRDPSLPKTIFEIEGAKTCAIEVNSFSKPAGFTGVRLGWSVVPNELKFADGSSVNKDWNRVMTTLFNGASNIAQAGGIAALDEQGLKDMT
;
A
#
# COMPACT_ATOMS: atom_id res chain seq x y z
N VAL A 1 11.36 2.22 8.46
CA VAL A 1 10.41 2.27 7.36
C VAL A 1 10.91 3.21 6.27
N ALA A 2 10.40 3.08 5.02
CA ALA A 2 10.66 3.98 3.93
C ALA A 2 9.33 4.47 3.33
N VAL A 3 9.24 5.74 2.98
CA VAL A 3 8.04 6.37 2.42
C VAL A 3 8.39 7.24 1.23
N GLN A 4 7.52 7.34 0.23
CA GLN A 4 7.62 8.37 -0.80
C GLN A 4 7.57 9.76 -0.13
N ASP A 5 8.20 10.75 -0.74
CA ASP A 5 8.19 12.14 -0.27
C ASP A 5 7.96 13.07 -1.48
N PRO A 6 6.78 13.71 -1.56
CA PRO A 6 5.70 13.73 -0.58
C PRO A 6 4.85 12.45 -0.56
N ALA A 7 4.22 12.17 0.60
CA ALA A 7 3.33 11.03 0.82
C ALA A 7 2.13 11.38 1.70
N TYR A 8 1.15 10.50 1.73
CA TYR A 8 0.05 10.57 2.68
C TYR A 8 0.60 10.44 4.11
N PRO A 9 0.31 11.39 5.02
CA PRO A 9 0.95 11.46 6.34
C PRO A 9 0.79 10.20 7.19
N VAL A 10 -0.27 9.43 6.98
CA VAL A 10 -0.61 8.27 7.81
C VAL A 10 0.49 7.20 7.82
N TYR A 11 1.34 7.12 6.80
CA TYR A 11 2.43 6.14 6.79
C TYR A 11 3.48 6.46 7.86
N VAL A 12 3.79 7.75 8.02
CA VAL A 12 4.68 8.22 9.08
C VAL A 12 3.98 8.16 10.43
N ASP A 13 2.75 8.67 10.53
CA ASP A 13 1.99 8.72 11.77
C ASP A 13 1.69 7.33 12.31
N GLY A 14 1.29 6.40 11.45
CA GLY A 14 1.12 4.99 11.81
C GLY A 14 2.41 4.35 12.32
N SER A 15 3.55 4.69 11.68
CA SER A 15 4.86 4.22 12.15
C SER A 15 5.24 4.81 13.51
N VAL A 16 4.81 6.03 13.81
CA VAL A 16 4.98 6.65 15.15
C VAL A 16 4.15 5.90 16.19
N VAL A 17 2.88 5.65 15.88
CA VAL A 17 1.95 4.95 16.79
C VAL A 17 2.48 3.57 17.22
N ILE A 18 3.06 2.81 16.29
CA ILE A 18 3.64 1.48 16.58
C ILE A 18 5.09 1.54 17.07
N GLY A 19 5.68 2.73 17.26
CA GLY A 19 7.04 2.90 17.74
C GLY A 19 8.14 2.63 16.70
N ALA A 20 7.80 2.43 15.43
CA ALA A 20 8.76 2.12 14.36
C ALA A 20 9.47 3.35 13.76
N ALA A 21 8.94 4.56 14.01
CA ALA A 21 9.47 5.80 13.43
C ALA A 21 10.76 6.30 14.12
N GLY A 22 11.06 5.84 15.34
CA GLY A 22 12.20 6.36 16.12
C GLY A 22 11.97 7.79 16.63
N LYS A 23 13.06 8.46 17.06
CA LYS A 23 12.98 9.81 17.61
C LYS A 23 12.85 10.86 16.51
N ASN A 24 12.00 11.87 16.73
CA ASN A 24 11.95 13.08 15.91
C ASN A 24 13.18 13.97 16.19
N ASN A 25 13.78 14.51 15.12
CA ASN A 25 14.96 15.38 15.20
C ASN A 25 14.69 16.82 14.71
N GLY A 26 13.42 17.21 14.59
CA GLY A 26 12.98 18.51 14.08
C GLY A 26 12.90 18.62 12.54
N LYS A 27 13.45 17.63 11.80
CA LYS A 27 13.38 17.51 10.33
C LYS A 27 12.69 16.25 9.86
N GLY A 28 12.25 15.41 10.80
CA GLY A 28 11.62 14.12 10.56
C GLY A 28 12.00 13.08 11.60
N TYR A 29 11.68 11.85 11.34
CA TYR A 29 11.93 10.73 12.25
C TYR A 29 13.13 9.91 11.82
N LYS A 30 14.02 9.56 12.76
CA LYS A 30 15.29 8.83 12.49
C LYS A 30 15.08 7.42 11.91
N GLY A 31 13.94 6.78 12.21
CA GLY A 31 13.58 5.45 11.71
C GLY A 31 12.85 5.49 10.37
N VAL A 32 12.64 6.69 9.79
CA VAL A 32 11.96 6.86 8.51
C VAL A 32 12.95 7.34 7.45
N THR A 33 13.02 6.62 6.34
CA THR A 33 13.73 7.06 5.13
C THR A 33 12.73 7.75 4.21
N TYR A 34 12.87 9.05 4.04
CA TYR A 34 12.07 9.85 3.11
C TYR A 34 12.70 9.76 1.73
N LEU A 35 11.91 9.34 0.74
CA LEU A 35 12.35 9.05 -0.63
C LEU A 35 11.78 10.12 -1.56
N PRO A 36 12.56 11.12 -1.98
CA PRO A 36 12.07 12.16 -2.89
C PRO A 36 11.42 11.56 -4.13
N CYS A 37 10.20 12.02 -4.44
CA CYS A 37 9.43 11.67 -5.63
C CYS A 37 8.94 12.98 -6.26
N ASN A 38 9.63 13.42 -7.30
CA ASN A 38 9.47 14.72 -7.94
C ASN A 38 9.53 14.55 -9.48
N PRO A 39 9.28 15.61 -10.27
CA PRO A 39 9.33 15.51 -11.73
C PRO A 39 10.68 15.05 -12.28
N GLU A 40 11.79 15.42 -11.63
CA GLU A 40 13.16 15.13 -12.08
C GLU A 40 13.46 13.62 -12.04
N ASN A 41 12.78 12.85 -11.17
CA ASN A 41 12.90 11.40 -11.10
C ASN A 41 11.61 10.65 -11.52
N GLU A 42 10.75 11.33 -12.31
CA GLU A 42 9.48 10.76 -12.79
C GLU A 42 8.58 10.27 -11.63
N PHE A 43 8.66 10.93 -10.48
CA PHE A 43 7.96 10.57 -9.23
C PHE A 43 8.25 9.15 -8.74
N PHE A 44 9.35 8.53 -9.20
CA PHE A 44 9.78 7.21 -8.75
C PHE A 44 11.03 7.30 -7.88
N PRO A 45 11.03 6.68 -6.68
CA PRO A 45 12.11 6.88 -5.72
C PRO A 45 13.41 6.19 -6.12
N GLU A 46 14.53 6.75 -5.68
CA GLU A 46 15.83 6.10 -5.76
C GLU A 46 15.92 4.96 -4.73
N LEU A 47 15.77 3.72 -5.20
CA LEU A 47 15.69 2.53 -4.37
C LEU A 47 16.99 2.23 -3.59
N SER A 48 18.15 2.68 -4.10
CA SER A 48 19.45 2.51 -3.43
C SER A 48 19.52 3.17 -2.03
N ARG A 49 18.66 4.13 -1.75
CA ARG A 49 18.54 4.80 -0.44
C ARG A 49 17.82 3.95 0.60
N ILE A 50 17.15 2.87 0.20
CA ILE A 50 16.38 2.00 1.09
C ILE A 50 17.32 0.94 1.69
N LYS A 51 17.30 0.80 3.00
CA LYS A 51 18.06 -0.23 3.70
C LYS A 51 17.40 -1.61 3.51
N LYS A 52 18.21 -2.67 3.65
CA LYS A 52 17.68 -4.04 3.71
C LYS A 52 16.69 -4.23 4.86
N ASN A 53 15.79 -5.19 4.74
CA ASN A 53 14.80 -5.56 5.76
C ASN A 53 13.92 -4.36 6.18
N THR A 54 13.51 -3.55 5.22
CA THR A 54 12.71 -2.34 5.44
C THR A 54 11.27 -2.56 4.97
N VAL A 55 10.30 -2.06 5.72
CA VAL A 55 8.93 -1.89 5.24
C VAL A 55 8.85 -0.62 4.39
N ILE A 56 8.41 -0.76 3.14
CA ILE A 56 8.30 0.31 2.16
C ILE A 56 6.83 0.63 1.95
N TYR A 57 6.38 1.84 2.30
CA TYR A 57 5.07 2.32 1.90
C TYR A 57 5.17 2.92 0.51
N PHE A 58 4.35 2.42 -0.41
CA PHE A 58 4.30 2.88 -1.79
C PHE A 58 2.86 3.05 -2.24
N CYS A 59 2.47 4.27 -2.57
CA CYS A 59 1.12 4.62 -3.03
C CYS A 59 1.11 4.88 -4.53
N SER A 60 0.20 4.22 -5.24
CA SER A 60 0.02 4.44 -6.68
C SER A 60 -1.44 4.21 -7.09
N PRO A 61 -2.11 5.23 -7.61
CA PRO A 61 -1.69 6.64 -7.74
C PRO A 61 -1.37 7.28 -6.38
N ASN A 62 -0.31 8.09 -6.34
CA ASN A 62 0.20 8.65 -5.08
C ASN A 62 -0.63 9.84 -4.59
N ASN A 63 -0.87 9.90 -3.30
CA ASN A 63 -1.35 11.08 -2.61
C ASN A 63 -0.14 11.79 -1.94
N PRO A 64 0.23 13.05 -2.29
CA PRO A 64 -0.63 14.05 -2.98
C PRO A 64 -0.35 14.27 -4.47
N THR A 65 0.65 13.62 -5.07
CA THR A 65 1.17 13.98 -6.40
C THR A 65 0.26 13.56 -7.56
N GLY A 66 -0.58 12.54 -7.36
CA GLY A 66 -1.36 11.91 -8.42
C GLY A 66 -0.53 11.03 -9.37
N ALA A 67 0.79 10.95 -9.17
CA ALA A 67 1.66 10.14 -10.01
C ALA A 67 1.32 8.66 -9.89
N THR A 68 1.24 7.99 -11.04
CA THR A 68 0.95 6.55 -11.14
C THR A 68 2.20 5.84 -11.66
N ALA A 69 2.62 4.80 -10.95
CA ALA A 69 3.81 4.03 -11.32
C ALA A 69 3.56 3.18 -12.57
N THR A 70 4.56 3.11 -13.44
CA THR A 70 4.55 2.22 -14.61
C THR A 70 4.81 0.79 -14.20
N ARG A 71 4.54 -0.15 -15.12
CA ARG A 71 4.83 -1.58 -14.92
C ARG A 71 6.32 -1.83 -14.67
N GLU A 72 7.18 -1.12 -15.39
CA GLU A 72 8.64 -1.21 -15.25
C GLU A 72 9.11 -0.67 -13.89
N GLN A 73 8.54 0.43 -13.44
CA GLN A 73 8.83 1.01 -12.12
C GLN A 73 8.41 0.06 -11.00
N LEU A 74 7.20 -0.50 -11.06
CA LEU A 74 6.75 -1.49 -10.08
C LEU A 74 7.59 -2.78 -10.13
N LYS A 75 8.02 -3.22 -11.32
CA LYS A 75 8.92 -4.38 -11.44
C LYS A 75 10.25 -4.13 -10.73
N LYS A 76 10.87 -2.95 -10.94
CA LYS A 76 12.09 -2.56 -10.23
C LYS A 76 11.89 -2.56 -8.70
N LEU A 77 10.76 -2.05 -8.22
CA LEU A 77 10.44 -2.00 -6.79
C LEU A 77 10.29 -3.42 -6.20
N VAL A 78 9.55 -4.30 -6.88
CA VAL A 78 9.34 -5.70 -6.49
C VAL A 78 10.64 -6.49 -6.48
N ASP A 79 11.45 -6.35 -7.52
CA ASP A 79 12.76 -7.03 -7.60
C ASP A 79 13.70 -6.54 -6.50
N PHE A 80 13.71 -5.24 -6.24
CA PHE A 80 14.49 -4.67 -5.14
C PHE A 80 14.02 -5.22 -3.80
N ALA A 81 12.72 -5.25 -3.54
CA ALA A 81 12.16 -5.73 -2.29
C ALA A 81 12.52 -7.20 -2.04
N ASN A 82 12.31 -8.07 -3.02
CA ASN A 82 12.67 -9.49 -2.94
C ASN A 82 14.18 -9.69 -2.70
N LYS A 83 15.04 -8.96 -3.42
CA LYS A 83 16.50 -9.06 -3.28
C LYS A 83 17.00 -8.62 -1.91
N ASN A 84 16.34 -7.67 -1.27
CA ASN A 84 16.81 -7.02 -0.05
C ASN A 84 16.01 -7.40 1.21
N GLY A 85 15.08 -8.36 1.13
CA GLY A 85 14.25 -8.78 2.27
C GLY A 85 13.29 -7.68 2.74
N CYS A 86 12.88 -6.77 1.84
CA CYS A 86 11.94 -5.70 2.15
C CYS A 86 10.51 -6.18 1.94
N VAL A 87 9.57 -5.55 2.64
CA VAL A 87 8.12 -5.73 2.42
C VAL A 87 7.50 -4.43 1.94
N ILE A 88 6.74 -4.50 0.86
CA ILE A 88 6.01 -3.37 0.31
C ILE A 88 4.60 -3.35 0.90
N ILE A 89 4.20 -2.25 1.51
CA ILE A 89 2.79 -1.92 1.76
C ILE A 89 2.34 -1.05 0.59
N TYR A 90 1.65 -1.68 -0.35
CA TYR A 90 1.18 -1.01 -1.57
C TYR A 90 -0.20 -0.42 -1.33
N ASP A 91 -0.30 0.90 -1.32
CA ASP A 91 -1.58 1.60 -1.16
C ASP A 91 -2.20 1.86 -2.52
N ALA A 92 -3.27 1.13 -2.83
CA ALA A 92 -4.04 1.22 -4.06
C ALA A 92 -5.37 1.97 -3.88
N ALA A 93 -5.51 2.84 -2.86
CA ALA A 93 -6.78 3.51 -2.55
C ALA A 93 -7.36 4.30 -3.74
N TYR A 94 -6.52 4.70 -4.69
CA TYR A 94 -6.90 5.48 -5.87
C TYR A 94 -6.90 4.67 -7.18
N PHE A 95 -6.79 3.34 -7.13
CA PHE A 95 -6.69 2.47 -8.31
C PHE A 95 -7.81 2.69 -9.34
N ALA A 96 -9.02 3.00 -8.88
CA ALA A 96 -10.17 3.21 -9.74
C ALA A 96 -10.05 4.43 -10.66
N PHE A 97 -9.16 5.37 -10.33
CA PHE A 97 -8.93 6.57 -11.14
C PHE A 97 -7.86 6.41 -12.22
N ILE A 98 -7.20 5.24 -12.28
CA ILE A 98 -6.27 4.91 -13.37
C ILE A 98 -7.08 4.68 -14.64
N ARG A 99 -6.95 5.60 -15.61
CA ARG A 99 -7.66 5.56 -16.89
C ARG A 99 -6.86 4.91 -18.01
N ASP A 100 -5.54 4.96 -17.92
CA ASP A 100 -4.64 4.32 -18.87
C ASP A 100 -4.58 2.81 -18.61
N PRO A 101 -5.08 1.98 -19.55
CA PRO A 101 -5.13 0.52 -19.36
C PRO A 101 -3.74 -0.14 -19.36
N SER A 102 -2.69 0.56 -19.78
CA SER A 102 -1.32 0.05 -19.75
C SER A 102 -0.71 0.10 -18.34
N LEU A 103 -1.26 0.94 -17.45
CA LEU A 103 -0.77 1.10 -16.09
C LEU A 103 -1.39 0.05 -15.15
N PRO A 104 -0.59 -0.54 -14.26
CA PRO A 104 -1.08 -1.53 -13.30
C PRO A 104 -2.07 -0.93 -12.31
N LYS A 105 -3.19 -1.62 -12.06
CA LYS A 105 -4.17 -1.26 -11.02
C LYS A 105 -3.90 -1.94 -9.69
N THR A 106 -3.15 -3.02 -9.70
CA THR A 106 -2.71 -3.75 -8.51
C THR A 106 -1.23 -4.13 -8.65
N ILE A 107 -0.51 -4.15 -7.53
CA ILE A 107 0.88 -4.61 -7.54
C ILE A 107 0.99 -6.09 -7.92
N PHE A 108 -0.08 -6.86 -7.76
CA PHE A 108 -0.08 -8.29 -8.09
C PHE A 108 -0.13 -8.61 -9.60
N GLU A 109 -0.24 -7.59 -10.45
CA GLU A 109 0.07 -7.73 -11.88
C GLU A 109 1.56 -7.89 -12.16
N ILE A 110 2.42 -7.63 -11.15
CA ILE A 110 3.86 -7.71 -11.27
C ILE A 110 4.35 -9.06 -10.74
N GLU A 111 5.07 -9.80 -11.56
CA GLU A 111 5.68 -11.06 -11.17
C GLU A 111 6.61 -10.89 -9.96
N GLY A 112 6.47 -11.79 -8.96
CA GLY A 112 7.22 -11.74 -7.72
C GLY A 112 6.62 -10.86 -6.63
N ALA A 113 5.53 -10.11 -6.89
CA ALA A 113 4.91 -9.25 -5.89
C ALA A 113 4.33 -10.03 -4.70
N LYS A 114 3.77 -11.22 -4.93
CA LYS A 114 3.15 -12.04 -3.89
C LYS A 114 4.11 -12.47 -2.78
N THR A 115 5.42 -12.46 -3.04
CA THR A 115 6.44 -12.84 -2.05
C THR A 115 6.98 -11.67 -1.25
N CYS A 116 6.62 -10.42 -1.59
CA CYS A 116 7.16 -9.24 -0.92
C CYS A 116 6.16 -8.10 -0.72
N ALA A 117 4.88 -8.25 -1.08
CA ALA A 117 3.93 -7.16 -0.98
C ALA A 117 2.64 -7.52 -0.24
N ILE A 118 2.11 -6.54 0.48
CA ILE A 118 0.73 -6.48 0.99
C ILE A 118 0.07 -5.31 0.29
N GLU A 119 -1.12 -5.51 -0.27
CA GLU A 119 -1.90 -4.44 -0.88
C GLU A 119 -3.03 -3.98 0.03
N VAL A 120 -3.23 -2.67 0.14
CA VAL A 120 -4.33 -2.07 0.88
C VAL A 120 -5.19 -1.23 -0.07
N ASN A 121 -6.49 -1.35 0.09
CA ASN A 121 -7.49 -0.73 -0.77
C ASN A 121 -8.60 -0.07 0.06
N SER A 122 -9.38 0.83 -0.56
CA SER A 122 -10.43 1.55 0.12
C SER A 122 -11.64 1.79 -0.79
N PHE A 123 -12.84 1.65 -0.23
CA PHE A 123 -14.08 2.12 -0.85
C PHE A 123 -14.30 3.62 -0.68
N SER A 124 -13.50 4.29 0.17
CA SER A 124 -13.66 5.72 0.45
C SER A 124 -13.61 6.59 -0.79
N LYS A 125 -12.80 6.19 -1.81
CA LYS A 125 -12.59 6.98 -3.03
C LYS A 125 -13.54 6.56 -4.14
N PRO A 126 -13.51 5.29 -4.62
CA PRO A 126 -14.35 4.89 -5.76
C PRO A 126 -15.86 4.95 -5.45
N ALA A 127 -16.29 4.58 -4.24
CA ALA A 127 -17.70 4.54 -3.87
C ALA A 127 -18.16 5.70 -2.98
N GLY A 128 -17.30 6.69 -2.71
CA GLY A 128 -17.64 7.78 -1.80
C GLY A 128 -17.85 7.35 -0.34
N PHE A 129 -17.33 6.20 0.06
CA PHE A 129 -17.56 5.57 1.38
C PHE A 129 -16.68 6.12 2.50
N THR A 130 -16.24 7.37 2.40
CA THR A 130 -15.37 7.98 3.42
C THR A 130 -15.96 7.88 4.84
N GLY A 131 -17.27 8.08 4.97
CA GLY A 131 -18.01 7.95 6.24
C GLY A 131 -18.44 6.53 6.59
N VAL A 132 -18.49 5.61 5.62
CA VAL A 132 -18.93 4.22 5.81
C VAL A 132 -17.82 3.36 6.43
N ARG A 133 -16.54 3.72 6.23
CA ARG A 133 -15.36 3.07 6.81
C ARG A 133 -15.15 1.63 6.33
N LEU A 134 -15.12 1.42 5.01
CA LEU A 134 -14.87 0.12 4.39
C LEU A 134 -13.59 0.15 3.54
N GLY A 135 -12.79 -0.87 3.68
CA GLY A 135 -11.60 -1.14 2.89
C GLY A 135 -11.24 -2.62 2.97
N TRP A 136 -10.21 -3.03 2.24
CA TRP A 136 -9.70 -4.40 2.30
C TRP A 136 -8.20 -4.43 2.14
N SER A 137 -7.61 -5.53 2.58
CA SER A 137 -6.19 -5.83 2.40
C SER A 137 -6.03 -7.19 1.75
N VAL A 138 -5.03 -7.30 0.90
CA VAL A 138 -4.62 -8.56 0.29
C VAL A 138 -3.26 -8.94 0.84
N VAL A 139 -3.21 -10.02 1.62
CA VAL A 139 -1.97 -10.57 2.20
C VAL A 139 -1.75 -11.96 1.59
N PRO A 140 -0.83 -12.10 0.62
CA PRO A 140 -0.61 -13.37 -0.09
C PRO A 140 -0.12 -14.49 0.84
N ASN A 141 -0.51 -15.72 0.54
CA ASN A 141 -0.01 -16.90 1.26
C ASN A 141 1.48 -17.17 0.97
N GLU A 142 1.98 -16.66 -0.14
CA GLU A 142 3.37 -16.76 -0.57
C GLU A 142 4.30 -15.83 0.23
N LEU A 143 3.78 -14.78 0.87
CA LEU A 143 4.55 -13.88 1.71
C LEU A 143 4.92 -14.58 3.02
N LYS A 144 6.22 -14.71 3.28
CA LYS A 144 6.77 -15.42 4.43
C LYS A 144 7.74 -14.55 5.22
N PHE A 145 7.83 -14.82 6.52
CA PHE A 145 8.92 -14.34 7.33
C PHE A 145 10.24 -15.06 7.00
N ALA A 146 11.36 -14.55 7.50
CA ALA A 146 12.68 -15.11 7.22
C ALA A 146 12.85 -16.58 7.71
N ASP A 147 12.07 -16.99 8.71
CA ASP A 147 12.02 -18.36 9.22
C ASP A 147 11.06 -19.29 8.45
N GLY A 148 10.44 -18.77 7.37
CA GLY A 148 9.47 -19.50 6.55
C GLY A 148 8.04 -19.52 7.09
N SER A 149 7.79 -18.93 8.25
CA SER A 149 6.43 -18.84 8.81
C SER A 149 5.54 -17.90 7.98
N SER A 150 4.22 -18.04 8.10
CA SER A 150 3.25 -17.35 7.25
C SER A 150 2.88 -15.98 7.80
N VAL A 151 3.17 -14.92 7.05
CA VAL A 151 2.69 -13.57 7.34
C VAL A 151 1.16 -13.50 7.32
N ASN A 152 0.50 -14.20 6.39
CA ASN A 152 -0.97 -14.23 6.30
C ASN A 152 -1.62 -14.80 7.57
N LYS A 153 -1.05 -15.87 8.16
CA LYS A 153 -1.57 -16.44 9.41
C LYS A 153 -1.50 -15.46 10.56
N ASP A 154 -0.37 -14.76 10.71
CA ASP A 154 -0.20 -13.77 11.77
C ASP A 154 -1.07 -12.53 11.51
N TRP A 155 -1.16 -12.08 10.26
CA TRP A 155 -2.10 -11.03 9.87
C TRP A 155 -3.52 -11.35 10.29
N ASN A 156 -4.01 -12.55 9.93
CA ASN A 156 -5.36 -12.97 10.29
C ASN A 156 -5.57 -13.01 11.80
N ARG A 157 -4.61 -13.54 12.55
CA ARG A 157 -4.65 -13.56 14.02
C ARG A 157 -4.73 -12.15 14.61
N VAL A 158 -3.90 -11.22 14.14
CA VAL A 158 -3.90 -9.83 14.63
C VAL A 158 -5.22 -9.14 14.28
N MET A 159 -5.67 -9.25 13.03
CA MET A 159 -6.89 -8.62 12.58
C MET A 159 -8.12 -9.13 13.33
N THR A 160 -8.27 -10.44 13.48
CA THR A 160 -9.41 -11.02 14.21
C THR A 160 -9.37 -10.74 15.73
N THR A 161 -8.21 -10.40 16.27
CA THR A 161 -8.08 -10.00 17.69
C THR A 161 -8.40 -8.52 17.90
N LEU A 162 -7.92 -7.65 17.01
CA LEU A 162 -8.01 -6.20 17.20
C LEU A 162 -9.26 -5.57 16.58
N PHE A 163 -9.86 -6.19 15.59
CA PHE A 163 -10.88 -5.52 14.77
C PHE A 163 -12.11 -6.37 14.45
N ASN A 164 -12.17 -7.65 14.55
CA ASN A 164 -13.32 -8.53 14.24
C ASN A 164 -14.05 -8.31 12.87
N GLY A 165 -13.54 -7.43 12.03
CA GLY A 165 -14.11 -7.14 10.72
C GLY A 165 -15.00 -5.89 10.64
N ALA A 166 -15.28 -5.48 9.41
CA ALA A 166 -16.16 -4.35 9.14
C ALA A 166 -17.63 -4.69 9.44
N SER A 167 -18.44 -3.65 9.72
CA SER A 167 -19.89 -3.79 9.90
C SER A 167 -20.54 -4.51 8.72
N ASN A 168 -21.50 -5.41 8.99
CA ASN A 168 -22.26 -6.11 7.94
C ASN A 168 -23.01 -5.13 7.03
N ILE A 169 -23.46 -3.97 7.55
CA ILE A 169 -24.10 -2.92 6.75
C ILE A 169 -23.09 -2.33 5.75
N ALA A 170 -21.88 -2.02 6.20
CA ALA A 170 -20.82 -1.53 5.32
C ALA A 170 -20.43 -2.58 4.26
N GLN A 171 -20.36 -3.86 4.65
CA GLN A 171 -20.05 -4.95 3.72
C GLN A 171 -21.16 -5.13 2.67
N ALA A 172 -22.43 -5.07 3.07
CA ALA A 172 -23.55 -5.13 2.13
C ALA A 172 -23.51 -3.97 1.12
N GLY A 173 -23.20 -2.76 1.60
CA GLY A 173 -22.98 -1.61 0.72
C GLY A 173 -21.79 -1.81 -0.22
N GLY A 174 -20.70 -2.42 0.24
CA GLY A 174 -19.54 -2.77 -0.60
C GLY A 174 -19.87 -3.79 -1.67
N ILE A 175 -20.68 -4.80 -1.36
CA ILE A 175 -21.17 -5.78 -2.35
C ILE A 175 -22.00 -5.08 -3.43
N ALA A 176 -22.96 -4.23 -3.03
CA ALA A 176 -23.78 -3.47 -3.96
C ALA A 176 -22.94 -2.51 -4.83
N ALA A 177 -21.91 -1.87 -4.27
CA ALA A 177 -21.00 -1.00 -5.03
C ALA A 177 -20.17 -1.75 -6.09
N LEU A 178 -19.94 -3.05 -5.92
CA LEU A 178 -19.16 -3.89 -6.82
C LEU A 178 -20.02 -4.71 -7.80
N ASP A 179 -21.33 -4.68 -7.68
CA ASP A 179 -22.20 -5.32 -8.66
C ASP A 179 -22.27 -4.49 -9.97
N GLU A 180 -22.89 -5.07 -11.01
CA GLU A 180 -22.94 -4.42 -12.34
C GLU A 180 -23.59 -3.04 -12.31
N GLN A 181 -24.65 -2.89 -11.52
CA GLN A 181 -25.34 -1.61 -11.39
C GLN A 181 -24.52 -0.61 -10.58
N GLY A 182 -23.96 -1.02 -9.44
CA GLY A 182 -23.11 -0.19 -8.60
C GLY A 182 -21.88 0.32 -9.33
N LEU A 183 -21.23 -0.53 -10.14
CA LEU A 183 -20.10 -0.10 -10.97
C LEU A 183 -20.49 0.96 -12.00
N LYS A 184 -21.71 0.86 -12.58
CA LYS A 184 -22.25 1.90 -13.50
C LYS A 184 -22.56 3.20 -12.76
N ASP A 185 -23.10 3.11 -11.55
CA ASP A 185 -23.52 4.28 -10.78
C ASP A 185 -22.31 5.05 -10.20
N MET A 186 -21.14 4.41 -10.09
CA MET A 186 -19.89 5.04 -9.62
C MET A 186 -19.06 5.72 -10.73
N THR A 187 -19.42 5.55 -12.01
CA THR A 187 -18.70 6.14 -13.17
C THR A 187 -19.41 7.36 -13.72
#